data_0fe888f72fa56001169fd668cbe6de24
#
_entry.id   0fe888f72fa56001169fd668cbe6de24
#
_cell.length_a   1.000
_cell.length_b   1.000
_cell.length_c   1.000
_cell.angle_alpha   90.00
_cell.angle_beta   90.00
_cell.angle_gamma   90.00
#
_symmetry.space_group_name_H-M   'P 1'
#
loop_
_entity.id
_entity.type
_entity.pdbx_description
1 polymer ?
#
loop_
_entity_poly.entity_id
_entity_poly.type
_entity_poly.pdbx_seq_one_letter_code
_entity_poly.pdbx_strand_id
1 'polypeptide(L)'
;MGLLSLAIWTPIVFGVVLLALGRDDQARAVRWVALIGAVVSLLVTLPLYSGFQLDTSSMQFVEKALWIQRFNVNYHLGIDGISLWFVLLTAFINVVVIIASWESITSRVNQYMAAFMILSGLMIGVFVAIDGLLFYVFFEATLIPMYLIIGIWGGPNKIYAAFKFFLYTLLGSLLMLVALIYLYNKSGGSFDILTWQKLPLGSTIQTLLFFAFFAAFAVKVPMWPVHTWLPDVHVEAPTGGSAVLAAIMLKLGAYGFLRFSMPIAPDASREWAWLIIGLSLTAVIYVGLVALVQQDMKKLVAYSSVAHMGFVTLGFFIFNDLGVSGGIVQMIAHGFVSGAMFLCIGVLYDRVHSREISSYGGVVNTMPKFAAFALFFSMANAGLPGTAGFVGEWMVILGAVKFNFWIGAASATALIFGAAYTLWMFKRVYLGPVTNDDVKALVDINSREFLMLALLAIAVLYMGIYPKPFTDVMNTSVADLLKHVALSKLN
;
A
#
# COMPACT_ATOMS: atom_id res chain seq x y z
N MET A 1 -0.95 -26.45 -10.83
CA MET A 1 -1.14 -25.05 -10.43
C MET A 1 -0.53 -24.93 -9.05
N GLY A 2 0.48 -24.09 -8.88
CA GLY A 2 1.17 -23.92 -7.60
C GLY A 2 0.46 -22.93 -6.67
N LEU A 3 0.99 -22.76 -5.46
CA LEU A 3 0.37 -21.91 -4.43
C LEU A 3 0.28 -20.44 -4.84
N LEU A 4 1.28 -19.89 -5.56
CA LEU A 4 1.27 -18.51 -6.01
C LEU A 4 0.20 -18.26 -7.07
N SER A 5 0.05 -19.18 -8.02
CA SER A 5 -1.04 -19.10 -8.99
C SER A 5 -2.40 -19.20 -8.32
N LEU A 6 -2.56 -20.09 -7.31
CA LEU A 6 -3.79 -20.13 -6.53
C LEU A 6 -4.06 -18.82 -5.80
N ALA A 7 -3.04 -18.21 -5.21
CA ALA A 7 -3.18 -16.92 -4.52
C ALA A 7 -3.66 -15.80 -5.46
N ILE A 8 -3.20 -15.77 -6.71
CA ILE A 8 -3.61 -14.80 -7.72
C ILE A 8 -5.02 -15.10 -8.24
N TRP A 9 -5.24 -16.33 -8.70
CA TRP A 9 -6.42 -16.67 -9.48
C TRP A 9 -7.66 -16.96 -8.64
N THR A 10 -7.52 -17.41 -7.37
CA THR A 10 -8.66 -17.66 -6.49
C THR A 10 -9.54 -16.41 -6.35
N PRO A 11 -9.03 -15.23 -5.93
CA PRO A 11 -9.87 -14.05 -5.83
C PRO A 11 -10.39 -13.60 -7.20
N ILE A 12 -9.62 -13.72 -8.27
CA ILE A 12 -10.06 -13.36 -9.63
C ILE A 12 -11.24 -14.23 -10.08
N VAL A 13 -11.16 -15.55 -9.87
CA VAL A 13 -12.25 -16.49 -10.21
C VAL A 13 -13.51 -16.16 -9.43
N PHE A 14 -13.42 -15.91 -8.13
CA PHE A 14 -14.57 -15.44 -7.34
C PHE A 14 -15.12 -14.11 -7.86
N GLY A 15 -14.27 -13.19 -8.29
CA GLY A 15 -14.69 -11.94 -8.93
C GLY A 15 -15.47 -12.17 -10.21
N VAL A 16 -15.02 -13.07 -11.08
CA VAL A 16 -15.73 -13.44 -12.31
C VAL A 16 -17.06 -14.11 -12.00
N VAL A 17 -17.12 -15.02 -11.02
CA VAL A 17 -18.35 -15.65 -10.56
C VAL A 17 -19.34 -14.61 -10.06
N LEU A 18 -18.89 -13.62 -9.28
CA LEU A 18 -19.72 -12.52 -8.79
C LEU A 18 -20.32 -11.69 -9.93
N LEU A 19 -19.57 -11.46 -11.00
CA LEU A 19 -20.11 -10.78 -12.19
C LEU A 19 -21.24 -11.59 -12.86
N ALA A 20 -21.12 -12.92 -12.85
CA ALA A 20 -22.14 -13.81 -13.42
C ALA A 20 -23.42 -13.91 -12.56
N LEU A 21 -23.32 -13.72 -11.24
CA LEU A 21 -24.45 -13.74 -10.30
C LEU A 21 -25.34 -12.46 -10.33
N GLY A 22 -25.03 -11.52 -10.95
CA GLY A 22 -25.42 -10.31 -11.63
C GLY A 22 -26.64 -9.47 -11.25
N ARG A 23 -27.33 -9.57 -10.10
CA ARG A 23 -28.46 -8.69 -9.80
C ARG A 23 -28.48 -8.16 -8.37
N ASP A 24 -28.93 -6.90 -8.19
CA ASP A 24 -29.01 -6.25 -6.87
C ASP A 24 -30.10 -6.88 -5.96
N ASP A 25 -31.08 -7.59 -6.53
CA ASP A 25 -32.05 -8.40 -5.77
C ASP A 25 -31.40 -9.57 -5.03
N GLN A 26 -30.22 -10.02 -5.47
CA GLN A 26 -29.41 -11.07 -4.85
C GLN A 26 -28.24 -10.52 -4.03
N ALA A 27 -28.22 -9.26 -3.68
CA ALA A 27 -27.10 -8.60 -2.99
C ALA A 27 -26.62 -9.34 -1.73
N ARG A 28 -27.54 -9.96 -0.97
CA ARG A 28 -27.17 -10.75 0.21
C ARG A 28 -26.31 -11.95 -0.15
N ALA A 29 -26.70 -12.72 -1.18
CA ALA A 29 -25.94 -13.86 -1.66
C ALA A 29 -24.58 -13.44 -2.23
N VAL A 30 -24.55 -12.35 -3.00
CA VAL A 30 -23.33 -11.76 -3.57
C VAL A 30 -22.33 -11.40 -2.47
N ARG A 31 -22.78 -10.75 -1.40
CA ARG A 31 -21.92 -10.38 -0.26
C ARG A 31 -21.33 -11.60 0.43
N TRP A 32 -22.13 -12.65 0.65
CA TRP A 32 -21.63 -13.90 1.25
C TRP A 32 -20.62 -14.62 0.34
N VAL A 33 -20.89 -14.70 -0.96
CA VAL A 33 -19.94 -15.30 -1.93
C VAL A 33 -18.64 -14.49 -1.97
N ALA A 34 -18.71 -13.15 -1.95
CA ALA A 34 -17.52 -12.31 -1.88
C ALA A 34 -16.72 -12.54 -0.59
N LEU A 35 -17.37 -12.62 0.56
CA LEU A 35 -16.72 -12.87 1.84
C LEU A 35 -16.07 -14.26 1.88
N ILE A 36 -16.78 -15.29 1.44
CA ILE A 36 -16.23 -16.65 1.34
C ILE A 36 -15.02 -16.65 0.41
N GLY A 37 -15.12 -16.01 -0.76
CA GLY A 37 -14.02 -15.90 -1.70
C GLY A 37 -12.80 -15.19 -1.12
N ALA A 38 -13.01 -14.10 -0.39
CA ALA A 38 -11.94 -13.37 0.27
C ALA A 38 -11.25 -14.20 1.39
N VAL A 39 -12.04 -14.90 2.20
CA VAL A 39 -11.53 -15.79 3.26
C VAL A 39 -10.76 -16.97 2.64
N VAL A 40 -11.31 -17.62 1.62
CA VAL A 40 -10.63 -18.71 0.90
C VAL A 40 -9.31 -18.20 0.29
N SER A 41 -9.31 -17.01 -0.31
CA SER A 41 -8.10 -16.39 -0.84
C SER A 41 -7.05 -16.16 0.25
N LEU A 42 -7.46 -15.69 1.42
CA LEU A 42 -6.55 -15.54 2.57
C LEU A 42 -5.99 -16.89 3.03
N LEU A 43 -6.86 -17.90 3.17
CA LEU A 43 -6.43 -19.25 3.59
C LEU A 43 -5.42 -19.88 2.61
N VAL A 44 -5.56 -19.63 1.32
CA VAL A 44 -4.62 -20.08 0.27
C VAL A 44 -3.24 -19.44 0.44
N THR A 45 -3.16 -18.22 0.98
CA THR A 45 -1.86 -17.56 1.21
C THR A 45 -1.13 -18.00 2.47
N LEU A 46 -1.84 -18.54 3.47
CA LEU A 46 -1.22 -18.93 4.75
C LEU A 46 -0.11 -20.00 4.61
N PRO A 47 -0.22 -21.03 3.76
CA PRO A 47 0.86 -22.00 3.54
C PRO A 47 2.15 -21.35 2.99
N LEU A 48 2.08 -20.20 2.36
CA LEU A 48 3.27 -19.48 1.91
C LEU A 48 4.13 -19.03 3.11
N TYR A 49 3.51 -18.62 4.20
CA TYR A 49 4.22 -18.27 5.43
C TYR A 49 4.75 -19.51 6.17
N SER A 50 3.92 -20.53 6.37
CA SER A 50 4.32 -21.73 7.11
C SER A 50 5.39 -22.57 6.41
N GLY A 51 5.44 -22.52 5.08
CA GLY A 51 6.46 -23.21 4.26
C GLY A 51 7.64 -22.34 3.86
N PHE A 52 7.70 -21.09 4.33
CA PHE A 52 8.76 -20.14 3.95
C PHE A 52 10.08 -20.46 4.66
N GLN A 53 11.17 -20.52 3.91
CA GLN A 53 12.53 -20.74 4.44
C GLN A 53 13.21 -19.40 4.72
N LEU A 54 13.65 -19.18 5.96
CA LEU A 54 14.24 -17.94 6.43
C LEU A 54 15.73 -17.77 6.09
N ASP A 55 16.40 -18.86 5.80
CA ASP A 55 17.86 -18.96 5.63
C ASP A 55 18.33 -18.73 4.19
N THR A 56 17.45 -18.48 3.27
CA THR A 56 17.77 -18.25 1.85
C THR A 56 17.18 -16.94 1.31
N SER A 57 17.93 -16.25 0.47
CA SER A 57 17.49 -15.10 -0.31
C SER A 57 16.91 -15.46 -1.69
N SER A 58 17.00 -16.75 -2.07
CA SER A 58 16.49 -17.24 -3.34
C SER A 58 14.96 -17.13 -3.39
N MET A 59 14.43 -16.98 -4.61
CA MET A 59 12.98 -17.03 -4.82
C MET A 59 12.43 -18.39 -4.45
N GLN A 60 11.30 -18.40 -3.72
CA GLN A 60 10.64 -19.57 -3.22
C GLN A 60 9.26 -19.74 -3.88
N PHE A 61 8.71 -20.95 -3.85
CA PHE A 61 7.44 -21.30 -4.50
C PHE A 61 7.41 -20.96 -5.99
N VAL A 62 8.56 -21.09 -6.66
CA VAL A 62 8.73 -20.66 -8.05
C VAL A 62 7.83 -21.47 -8.97
N GLU A 63 7.08 -20.76 -9.80
CA GLU A 63 6.27 -21.30 -10.88
C GLU A 63 6.71 -20.63 -12.19
N LYS A 64 6.98 -21.44 -13.22
CA LYS A 64 7.41 -20.91 -14.53
C LYS A 64 6.74 -21.67 -15.65
N ALA A 65 6.10 -20.94 -16.56
CA ALA A 65 5.53 -21.46 -17.79
C ALA A 65 5.69 -20.43 -18.91
N LEU A 66 5.96 -20.87 -20.11
CA LEU A 66 6.04 -19.98 -21.27
C LEU A 66 4.63 -19.45 -21.59
N TRP A 67 4.47 -18.12 -21.64
CA TRP A 67 3.19 -17.48 -21.91
C TRP A 67 3.11 -16.95 -23.34
N ILE A 68 4.03 -16.05 -23.73
CA ILE A 68 4.08 -15.50 -25.09
C ILE A 68 5.41 -15.90 -25.74
N GLN A 69 5.37 -16.97 -26.52
CA GLN A 69 6.57 -17.56 -27.13
C GLN A 69 7.34 -16.59 -28.00
N ARG A 70 6.65 -15.78 -28.81
CA ARG A 70 7.27 -14.83 -29.76
C ARG A 70 8.23 -13.85 -29.10
N PHE A 71 7.94 -13.45 -27.89
CA PHE A 71 8.71 -12.46 -27.11
C PHE A 71 9.39 -13.07 -25.89
N ASN A 72 9.40 -14.40 -25.75
CA ASN A 72 9.95 -15.09 -24.60
C ASN A 72 9.42 -14.55 -23.25
N VAL A 73 8.14 -14.20 -23.21
CA VAL A 73 7.46 -13.78 -21.99
C VAL A 73 7.02 -15.00 -21.21
N ASN A 74 7.39 -15.05 -19.95
CA ASN A 74 7.08 -16.18 -19.09
C ASN A 74 6.07 -15.79 -18.00
N TYR A 75 5.12 -16.68 -17.76
CA TYR A 75 4.36 -16.68 -16.51
C TYR A 75 5.30 -17.20 -15.42
N HIS A 76 6.09 -16.30 -14.84
CA HIS A 76 7.16 -16.62 -13.92
C HIS A 76 6.88 -15.93 -12.59
N LEU A 77 6.60 -16.73 -11.57
CA LEU A 77 6.23 -16.29 -10.23
C LEU A 77 7.23 -16.79 -9.20
N GLY A 78 7.40 -16.02 -8.14
CA GLY A 78 8.20 -16.41 -6.98
C GLY A 78 8.06 -15.37 -5.88
N ILE A 79 8.37 -15.77 -4.67
CA ILE A 79 8.41 -14.86 -3.51
C ILE A 79 9.75 -14.98 -2.80
N ASP A 80 10.13 -13.89 -2.16
CA ASP A 80 11.24 -13.80 -1.23
C ASP A 80 10.81 -13.11 0.06
N GLY A 81 11.74 -12.81 0.94
CA GLY A 81 11.44 -12.14 2.21
C GLY A 81 10.91 -10.72 2.07
N ILE A 82 11.07 -10.08 0.90
CA ILE A 82 10.52 -8.75 0.63
C ILE A 82 9.04 -8.82 0.24
N SER A 83 8.64 -9.82 -0.53
CA SER A 83 7.30 -9.91 -1.13
C SER A 83 6.27 -10.68 -0.30
N LEU A 84 6.68 -11.63 0.53
CA LEU A 84 5.76 -12.54 1.26
C LEU A 84 4.68 -11.78 2.04
N TRP A 85 5.08 -10.83 2.87
CA TRP A 85 4.12 -10.13 3.73
C TRP A 85 3.12 -9.27 2.96
N PHE A 86 3.48 -8.79 1.77
CA PHE A 86 2.55 -8.01 0.93
C PHE A 86 1.48 -8.89 0.30
N VAL A 87 1.80 -10.14 0.01
CA VAL A 87 0.80 -11.14 -0.45
C VAL A 87 -0.22 -11.40 0.66
N LEU A 88 0.25 -11.67 1.88
CA LEU A 88 -0.60 -11.90 3.04
C LEU A 88 -1.42 -10.66 3.41
N LEU A 89 -0.79 -9.48 3.42
CA LEU A 89 -1.45 -8.21 3.70
C LEU A 89 -2.57 -7.93 2.69
N THR A 90 -2.32 -8.17 1.41
CA THR A 90 -3.32 -7.97 0.35
C THR A 90 -4.55 -8.84 0.56
N ALA A 91 -4.35 -10.13 0.82
CA ALA A 91 -5.45 -11.05 1.07
C ALA A 91 -6.21 -10.69 2.36
N PHE A 92 -5.52 -10.31 3.42
CA PHE A 92 -6.12 -9.88 4.69
C PHE A 92 -6.96 -8.60 4.53
N ILE A 93 -6.41 -7.57 3.90
CA ILE A 93 -7.12 -6.30 3.68
C ILE A 93 -8.35 -6.51 2.79
N ASN A 94 -8.30 -7.41 1.82
CA ASN A 94 -9.47 -7.73 1.00
C ASN A 94 -10.64 -8.28 1.84
N VAL A 95 -10.37 -9.17 2.80
CA VAL A 95 -11.40 -9.65 3.75
C VAL A 95 -12.00 -8.47 4.53
N VAL A 96 -11.16 -7.61 5.09
CA VAL A 96 -11.59 -6.45 5.87
C VAL A 96 -12.47 -5.50 5.04
N VAL A 97 -12.07 -5.23 3.80
CA VAL A 97 -12.81 -4.32 2.91
C VAL A 97 -14.15 -4.89 2.47
N ILE A 98 -14.24 -6.20 2.20
CA ILE A 98 -15.53 -6.84 1.90
C ILE A 98 -16.48 -6.71 3.10
N ILE A 99 -15.99 -6.92 4.33
CA ILE A 99 -16.78 -6.71 5.55
C ILE A 99 -17.19 -5.24 5.69
N ALA A 100 -16.28 -4.30 5.45
CA ALA A 100 -16.52 -2.87 5.55
C ALA A 100 -17.61 -2.38 4.57
N SER A 101 -17.62 -2.93 3.36
CA SER A 101 -18.52 -2.50 2.28
C SER A 101 -19.90 -3.15 2.33
N TRP A 102 -20.19 -3.93 3.37
CA TRP A 102 -21.40 -4.77 3.44
C TRP A 102 -22.71 -3.99 3.35
N GLU A 103 -22.82 -2.88 4.04
CA GLU A 103 -24.01 -2.05 4.12
C GLU A 103 -23.90 -0.74 3.31
N SER A 104 -22.69 -0.22 3.15
CA SER A 104 -22.44 1.07 2.51
C SER A 104 -22.71 1.04 0.99
N ILE A 105 -22.62 -0.13 0.37
CA ILE A 105 -22.86 -0.29 -1.08
C ILE A 105 -24.21 -0.98 -1.30
N THR A 106 -25.09 -0.26 -1.97
CA THR A 106 -26.49 -0.70 -2.22
C THR A 106 -26.84 -0.85 -3.70
N SER A 107 -26.01 -0.31 -4.60
CA SER A 107 -26.20 -0.40 -6.05
C SER A 107 -25.04 -1.11 -6.73
N ARG A 108 -25.35 -1.94 -7.71
CA ARG A 108 -24.35 -2.73 -8.46
C ARG A 108 -23.38 -3.49 -7.54
N VAL A 109 -23.95 -4.11 -6.49
CA VAL A 109 -23.18 -4.76 -5.42
C VAL A 109 -22.27 -5.85 -5.96
N ASN A 110 -22.75 -6.66 -6.92
CA ASN A 110 -21.95 -7.71 -7.55
C ASN A 110 -20.73 -7.15 -8.29
N GLN A 111 -20.87 -6.05 -9.01
CA GLN A 111 -19.77 -5.41 -9.75
C GLN A 111 -18.74 -4.82 -8.79
N TYR A 112 -19.20 -4.22 -7.69
CA TYR A 112 -18.30 -3.66 -6.66
C TYR A 112 -17.47 -4.75 -5.98
N MET A 113 -18.14 -5.81 -5.49
CA MET A 113 -17.45 -6.93 -4.85
C MET A 113 -16.51 -7.65 -5.82
N ALA A 114 -16.93 -7.85 -7.07
CA ALA A 114 -16.10 -8.42 -8.12
C ALA A 114 -14.86 -7.58 -8.41
N ALA A 115 -15.00 -6.25 -8.46
CA ALA A 115 -13.87 -5.36 -8.71
C ALA A 115 -12.80 -5.48 -7.61
N PHE A 116 -13.19 -5.56 -6.34
CA PHE A 116 -12.24 -5.78 -5.24
C PHE A 116 -11.59 -7.15 -5.27
N MET A 117 -12.34 -8.19 -5.59
CA MET A 117 -11.81 -9.55 -5.70
C MET A 117 -10.77 -9.64 -6.84
N ILE A 118 -11.09 -9.10 -8.01
CA ILE A 118 -10.17 -9.06 -9.15
C ILE A 118 -8.94 -8.21 -8.82
N LEU A 119 -9.15 -7.03 -8.24
CA LEU A 119 -8.07 -6.13 -7.83
C LEU A 119 -7.10 -6.82 -6.85
N SER A 120 -7.61 -7.55 -5.88
CA SER A 120 -6.81 -8.31 -4.92
C SER A 120 -5.87 -9.31 -5.61
N GLY A 121 -6.38 -10.09 -6.55
CA GLY A 121 -5.57 -11.03 -7.31
C GLY A 121 -4.51 -10.34 -8.17
N LEU A 122 -4.86 -9.23 -8.82
CA LEU A 122 -3.91 -8.45 -9.64
C LEU A 122 -2.80 -7.85 -8.80
N MET A 123 -3.11 -7.32 -7.60
CA MET A 123 -2.10 -6.78 -6.68
C MET A 123 -1.15 -7.88 -6.17
N ILE A 124 -1.67 -9.05 -5.82
CA ILE A 124 -0.84 -10.21 -5.49
C ILE A 124 0.08 -10.54 -6.67
N GLY A 125 -0.42 -10.53 -7.89
CA GLY A 125 0.36 -10.73 -9.11
C GLY A 125 1.54 -9.78 -9.23
N VAL A 126 1.38 -8.51 -8.88
CA VAL A 126 2.48 -7.54 -8.88
C VAL A 126 3.60 -7.94 -7.91
N PHE A 127 3.25 -8.38 -6.71
CA PHE A 127 4.25 -8.74 -5.68
C PHE A 127 4.99 -10.06 -5.97
N VAL A 128 4.42 -10.93 -6.79
CA VAL A 128 5.00 -12.26 -7.03
C VAL A 128 5.58 -12.43 -8.44
N ALA A 129 5.35 -11.50 -9.36
CA ALA A 129 5.89 -11.59 -10.73
C ALA A 129 7.41 -11.40 -10.74
N ILE A 130 8.12 -12.34 -11.37
CA ILE A 130 9.58 -12.30 -11.61
C ILE A 130 9.90 -12.00 -13.08
N ASP A 131 8.92 -12.10 -13.97
CA ASP A 131 9.03 -11.64 -15.35
C ASP A 131 8.62 -10.16 -15.41
N GLY A 132 9.47 -9.33 -16.02
CA GLY A 132 9.27 -7.87 -16.04
C GLY A 132 8.03 -7.44 -16.82
N LEU A 133 7.69 -8.11 -17.92
CA LEU A 133 6.47 -7.80 -18.65
C LEU A 133 5.22 -8.28 -17.89
N LEU A 134 5.29 -9.45 -17.26
CA LEU A 134 4.21 -9.94 -16.40
C LEU A 134 3.97 -8.99 -15.22
N PHE A 135 5.05 -8.49 -14.60
CA PHE A 135 4.95 -7.45 -13.57
C PHE A 135 4.22 -6.21 -14.09
N TYR A 136 4.62 -5.72 -15.26
CA TYR A 136 4.02 -4.54 -15.88
C TYR A 136 2.52 -4.75 -16.16
N VAL A 137 2.16 -5.90 -16.72
CA VAL A 137 0.75 -6.25 -16.99
C VAL A 137 -0.08 -6.23 -15.71
N PHE A 138 0.38 -6.87 -14.65
CA PHE A 138 -0.33 -6.82 -13.36
C PHE A 138 -0.37 -5.42 -12.77
N PHE A 139 0.73 -4.69 -12.82
CA PHE A 139 0.85 -3.33 -12.30
C PHE A 139 -0.16 -2.38 -12.96
N GLU A 140 -0.25 -2.40 -14.30
CA GLU A 140 -1.21 -1.61 -15.06
C GLU A 140 -2.64 -2.11 -14.92
N ALA A 141 -2.84 -3.43 -14.89
CA ALA A 141 -4.17 -4.02 -14.75
C ALA A 141 -4.86 -3.61 -13.43
N THR A 142 -4.10 -3.33 -12.37
CA THR A 142 -4.68 -2.83 -11.10
C THR A 142 -5.40 -1.49 -11.26
N LEU A 143 -5.05 -0.69 -12.26
CA LEU A 143 -5.67 0.60 -12.51
C LEU A 143 -7.14 0.46 -12.93
N ILE A 144 -7.47 -0.59 -13.67
CA ILE A 144 -8.81 -0.77 -14.25
C ILE A 144 -9.87 -0.96 -13.15
N PRO A 145 -9.77 -1.95 -12.24
CA PRO A 145 -10.76 -2.10 -11.17
C PRO A 145 -10.83 -0.86 -10.27
N MET A 146 -9.70 -0.25 -9.92
CA MET A 146 -9.70 0.93 -9.06
C MET A 146 -10.33 2.15 -9.75
N TYR A 147 -10.05 2.35 -11.05
CA TYR A 147 -10.70 3.38 -11.85
C TYR A 147 -12.23 3.23 -11.86
N LEU A 148 -12.72 1.99 -12.02
CA LEU A 148 -14.15 1.67 -11.99
C LEU A 148 -14.75 1.88 -10.59
N ILE A 149 -14.04 1.47 -9.54
CA ILE A 149 -14.48 1.66 -8.14
C ILE A 149 -14.66 3.15 -7.84
N ILE A 150 -13.70 3.98 -8.21
CA ILE A 150 -13.78 5.44 -8.01
C ILE A 150 -14.86 6.04 -8.90
N GLY A 151 -14.88 5.72 -10.19
CA GLY A 151 -15.73 6.34 -11.19
C GLY A 151 -17.22 5.98 -11.06
N ILE A 152 -17.56 4.82 -10.53
CA ILE A 152 -18.95 4.37 -10.37
C ILE A 152 -19.49 4.73 -8.98
N TRP A 153 -18.79 4.35 -7.91
CA TRP A 153 -19.27 4.49 -6.52
C TRP A 153 -18.66 5.66 -5.77
N GLY A 154 -17.89 6.51 -6.43
CA GLY A 154 -17.27 7.69 -5.83
C GLY A 154 -18.24 8.84 -5.59
N GLY A 155 -17.72 9.91 -4.98
CA GLY A 155 -18.43 11.12 -4.64
C GLY A 155 -18.77 12.04 -5.84
N PRO A 156 -19.12 13.29 -5.57
CA PRO A 156 -19.59 14.22 -6.61
C PRO A 156 -18.58 14.47 -7.75
N ASN A 157 -17.28 14.53 -7.44
CA ASN A 157 -16.21 14.78 -8.41
C ASN A 157 -15.48 13.50 -8.84
N LYS A 158 -16.12 12.35 -8.73
CA LYS A 158 -15.55 11.02 -9.00
C LYS A 158 -14.92 10.87 -10.38
N ILE A 159 -15.51 11.49 -11.41
CA ILE A 159 -14.97 11.40 -12.77
C ILE A 159 -13.62 12.08 -12.86
N TYR A 160 -13.50 13.31 -12.33
CA TYR A 160 -12.23 14.02 -12.28
C TYR A 160 -11.16 13.23 -11.51
N ALA A 161 -11.52 12.71 -10.32
CA ALA A 161 -10.61 11.94 -9.49
C ALA A 161 -10.14 10.64 -10.17
N ALA A 162 -11.06 9.91 -10.81
CA ALA A 162 -10.75 8.69 -11.53
C ALA A 162 -9.81 8.94 -12.72
N PHE A 163 -10.08 9.98 -13.53
CA PHE A 163 -9.20 10.36 -14.63
C PHE A 163 -7.83 10.84 -14.14
N LYS A 164 -7.78 11.66 -13.10
CA LYS A 164 -6.52 12.14 -12.51
C LYS A 164 -5.67 10.97 -12.03
N PHE A 165 -6.26 10.02 -11.30
CA PHE A 165 -5.59 8.79 -10.88
C PHE A 165 -5.03 8.01 -12.07
N PHE A 166 -5.86 7.75 -13.06
CA PHE A 166 -5.47 6.96 -14.22
C PHE A 166 -4.35 7.63 -15.03
N LEU A 167 -4.50 8.91 -15.35
CA LEU A 167 -3.53 9.64 -16.18
C LEU A 167 -2.18 9.82 -15.47
N TYR A 168 -2.19 10.15 -14.17
CA TYR A 168 -0.94 10.27 -13.40
C TYR A 168 -0.15 8.96 -13.40
N THR A 169 -0.84 7.88 -13.08
CA THR A 169 -0.19 6.57 -12.97
C THR A 169 0.24 6.02 -14.33
N LEU A 170 -0.60 6.14 -15.35
CA LEU A 170 -0.27 5.70 -16.70
C LEU A 170 0.92 6.47 -17.29
N LEU A 171 0.94 7.80 -17.14
CA LEU A 171 2.05 8.61 -17.69
C LEU A 171 3.39 8.20 -17.08
N GLY A 172 3.45 7.97 -15.78
CA GLY A 172 4.65 7.49 -15.11
C GLY A 172 5.07 6.10 -15.60
N SER A 173 4.12 5.18 -15.70
CA SER A 173 4.39 3.78 -16.05
C SER A 173 4.76 3.57 -17.53
N LEU A 174 4.40 4.45 -18.44
CA LEU A 174 4.84 4.39 -19.84
C LEU A 174 6.36 4.51 -19.97
N LEU A 175 7.00 5.34 -19.16
CA LEU A 175 8.47 5.42 -19.12
C LEU A 175 9.09 4.13 -18.63
N MET A 176 8.48 3.50 -17.62
CA MET A 176 8.89 2.17 -17.16
C MET A 176 8.79 1.13 -18.30
N LEU A 177 7.73 1.15 -19.10
CA LEU A 177 7.61 0.22 -20.24
C LEU A 177 8.77 0.38 -21.23
N VAL A 178 9.18 1.61 -21.52
CA VAL A 178 10.36 1.87 -22.37
C VAL A 178 11.61 1.26 -21.74
N ALA A 179 11.80 1.41 -20.44
CA ALA A 179 12.91 0.78 -19.72
C ALA A 179 12.88 -0.75 -19.80
N LEU A 180 11.71 -1.37 -19.67
CA LEU A 180 11.55 -2.83 -19.79
C LEU A 180 11.91 -3.34 -21.19
N ILE A 181 11.48 -2.62 -22.24
CA ILE A 181 11.81 -2.96 -23.64
C ILE A 181 13.31 -2.83 -23.90
N TYR A 182 13.94 -1.79 -23.35
CA TYR A 182 15.39 -1.63 -23.44
C TYR A 182 16.12 -2.81 -22.78
N LEU A 183 15.74 -3.17 -21.56
CA LEU A 183 16.34 -4.28 -20.81
C LEU A 183 16.12 -5.63 -21.51
N TYR A 184 14.95 -5.85 -22.10
CA TYR A 184 14.66 -7.01 -22.93
C TYR A 184 15.65 -7.14 -24.09
N ASN A 185 15.86 -6.08 -24.85
CA ASN A 185 16.81 -6.10 -25.97
C ASN A 185 18.25 -6.27 -25.47
N LYS A 186 18.64 -5.60 -24.40
CA LYS A 186 19.99 -5.66 -23.84
C LYS A 186 20.34 -7.03 -23.26
N SER A 187 19.36 -7.75 -22.75
CA SER A 187 19.52 -9.11 -22.19
C SER A 187 19.42 -10.24 -23.22
N GLY A 188 19.38 -9.93 -24.51
CA GLY A 188 19.25 -10.94 -25.56
C GLY A 188 17.85 -11.56 -25.65
N GLY A 189 16.81 -10.82 -25.33
CA GLY A 189 15.41 -11.26 -25.46
C GLY A 189 14.85 -11.94 -24.23
N SER A 190 15.25 -11.52 -23.04
CA SER A 190 14.72 -12.02 -21.77
C SER A 190 13.99 -10.92 -20.99
N PHE A 191 12.81 -11.26 -20.44
CA PHE A 191 12.10 -10.42 -19.46
C PHE A 191 12.36 -10.84 -18.02
N ASP A 192 13.26 -11.79 -17.77
CA ASP A 192 13.58 -12.24 -16.41
C ASP A 192 14.26 -11.13 -15.59
N ILE A 193 13.63 -10.71 -14.52
CA ILE A 193 14.11 -9.63 -13.63
C ILE A 193 15.45 -10.01 -13.00
N LEU A 194 15.62 -11.26 -12.61
CA LEU A 194 16.86 -11.74 -11.99
C LEU A 194 18.05 -11.69 -12.98
N THR A 195 17.79 -11.92 -14.25
CA THR A 195 18.77 -11.74 -15.32
C THR A 195 19.15 -10.26 -15.46
N TRP A 196 18.17 -9.36 -15.44
CA TRP A 196 18.41 -7.92 -15.55
C TRP A 196 19.25 -7.36 -14.39
N GLN A 197 19.06 -7.89 -13.20
CA GLN A 197 19.85 -7.51 -12.03
C GLN A 197 21.35 -7.80 -12.19
N LYS A 198 21.71 -8.74 -13.05
CA LYS A 198 23.11 -9.14 -13.32
C LYS A 198 23.73 -8.50 -14.57
N LEU A 199 22.93 -7.77 -15.37
CA LEU A 199 23.42 -7.14 -16.61
C LEU A 199 24.47 -6.07 -16.28
N PRO A 200 25.63 -6.06 -17.00
CA PRO A 200 26.53 -4.93 -16.98
C PRO A 200 25.88 -3.73 -17.70
N LEU A 201 25.83 -2.60 -17.04
CA LEU A 201 25.18 -1.38 -17.54
C LEU A 201 26.06 -0.18 -17.27
N GLY A 202 26.35 0.61 -18.31
CA GLY A 202 27.11 1.84 -18.19
C GLY A 202 26.35 2.92 -17.38
N SER A 203 27.07 3.89 -16.83
CA SER A 203 26.54 4.93 -15.94
C SER A 203 25.35 5.68 -16.56
N THR A 204 25.46 6.14 -17.79
CA THR A 204 24.41 6.88 -18.50
C THR A 204 23.13 6.03 -18.64
N ILE A 205 23.27 4.77 -18.97
CA ILE A 205 22.12 3.85 -19.13
C ILE A 205 21.47 3.58 -17.79
N GLN A 206 22.27 3.33 -16.73
CA GLN A 206 21.71 3.17 -15.40
C GLN A 206 20.93 4.41 -14.95
N THR A 207 21.45 5.60 -15.22
CA THR A 207 20.77 6.86 -14.89
C THR A 207 19.44 7.01 -15.64
N LEU A 208 19.40 6.71 -16.93
CA LEU A 208 18.16 6.74 -17.71
C LEU A 208 17.13 5.72 -17.21
N LEU A 209 17.57 4.49 -16.93
CA LEU A 209 16.72 3.44 -16.37
C LEU A 209 16.20 3.83 -14.99
N PHE A 210 17.08 4.37 -14.14
CA PHE A 210 16.70 4.85 -12.81
C PHE A 210 15.58 5.87 -12.87
N PHE A 211 15.70 6.90 -13.72
CA PHE A 211 14.65 7.91 -13.85
C PHE A 211 13.37 7.40 -14.53
N ALA A 212 13.47 6.44 -15.45
CA ALA A 212 12.31 5.80 -16.04
C ALA A 212 11.50 4.99 -15.00
N PHE A 213 12.18 4.21 -14.17
CA PHE A 213 11.55 3.51 -13.04
C PHE A 213 11.08 4.48 -11.96
N PHE A 214 11.88 5.49 -11.65
CA PHE A 214 11.52 6.54 -10.70
C PHE A 214 10.21 7.23 -11.08
N ALA A 215 10.00 7.57 -12.36
CA ALA A 215 8.77 8.18 -12.82
C ALA A 215 7.53 7.33 -12.50
N ALA A 216 7.61 6.01 -12.75
CA ALA A 216 6.51 5.10 -12.45
C ALA A 216 6.27 4.93 -10.95
N PHE A 217 7.33 4.72 -10.19
CA PHE A 217 7.22 4.36 -8.77
C PHE A 217 7.01 5.57 -7.88
N ALA A 218 7.61 6.72 -8.20
CA ALA A 218 7.39 7.96 -7.47
C ALA A 218 5.93 8.43 -7.53
N VAL A 219 5.27 8.29 -8.68
CA VAL A 219 3.84 8.58 -8.81
C VAL A 219 3.01 7.63 -7.96
N LYS A 220 3.34 6.35 -7.96
CA LYS A 220 2.54 5.31 -7.29
C LYS A 220 2.71 5.32 -5.78
N VAL A 221 3.88 5.65 -5.23
CA VAL A 221 4.22 5.64 -3.78
C VAL A 221 3.28 6.48 -2.91
N PRO A 222 2.87 7.71 -3.11
CA PRO A 222 3.26 8.82 -3.96
C PRO A 222 4.36 9.69 -3.31
N MET A 223 5.35 10.06 -4.09
CA MET A 223 6.41 10.96 -3.65
C MET A 223 6.08 12.42 -3.95
N TRP A 224 6.52 13.34 -3.07
CA TRP A 224 6.49 14.76 -3.43
C TRP A 224 7.45 15.01 -4.63
N PRO A 225 7.10 15.81 -5.66
CA PRO A 225 5.87 16.61 -5.84
C PRO A 225 4.75 15.92 -6.64
N VAL A 226 4.92 14.65 -7.03
CA VAL A 226 3.95 13.90 -7.88
C VAL A 226 2.86 13.19 -7.07
N HIS A 227 2.53 13.71 -5.89
CA HIS A 227 1.60 13.13 -4.93
C HIS A 227 0.17 13.69 -5.01
N THR A 228 -0.05 14.75 -5.78
CA THR A 228 -1.28 15.56 -5.70
C THR A 228 -2.55 14.83 -6.15
N TRP A 229 -2.41 13.74 -6.87
CA TRP A 229 -3.53 12.89 -7.26
C TRP A 229 -4.15 12.14 -6.06
N LEU A 230 -3.34 11.80 -5.05
CA LEU A 230 -3.77 10.93 -3.95
C LEU A 230 -4.85 11.56 -3.06
N PRO A 231 -4.73 12.81 -2.56
CA PRO A 231 -5.78 13.42 -1.75
C PRO A 231 -7.11 13.54 -2.50
N ASP A 232 -7.08 13.90 -3.77
CA ASP A 232 -8.30 14.05 -4.59
C ASP A 232 -8.99 12.71 -4.79
N VAL A 233 -8.22 11.65 -5.04
CA VAL A 233 -8.74 10.30 -5.19
C VAL A 233 -9.34 9.79 -3.88
N HIS A 234 -8.65 9.97 -2.74
CA HIS A 234 -9.18 9.53 -1.44
C HIS A 234 -10.47 10.22 -1.04
N VAL A 235 -10.59 11.51 -1.35
CA VAL A 235 -11.80 12.28 -1.08
C VAL A 235 -13.00 11.71 -1.81
N GLU A 236 -12.83 11.34 -3.07
CA GLU A 236 -13.91 10.87 -3.93
C GLU A 236 -14.15 9.36 -3.85
N ALA A 237 -13.12 8.56 -3.60
CA ALA A 237 -13.24 7.10 -3.54
C ALA A 237 -14.22 6.65 -2.43
N PRO A 238 -15.00 5.58 -2.65
CA PRO A 238 -15.76 4.96 -1.59
C PRO A 238 -14.81 4.46 -0.49
N THR A 239 -15.31 4.27 0.73
CA THR A 239 -14.51 3.91 1.90
C THR A 239 -13.62 2.70 1.65
N GLY A 240 -14.15 1.63 1.07
CA GLY A 240 -13.36 0.44 0.73
C GLY A 240 -12.26 0.74 -0.29
N GLY A 241 -12.54 1.60 -1.28
CA GLY A 241 -11.56 2.05 -2.26
C GLY A 241 -10.40 2.81 -1.61
N SER A 242 -10.71 3.74 -0.71
CA SER A 242 -9.68 4.46 0.06
C SER A 242 -8.84 3.51 0.94
N ALA A 243 -9.48 2.53 1.57
CA ALA A 243 -8.78 1.56 2.41
C ALA A 243 -7.79 0.71 1.60
N VAL A 244 -8.19 0.15 0.45
CA VAL A 244 -7.29 -0.64 -0.41
C VAL A 244 -6.19 0.21 -1.03
N LEU A 245 -6.54 1.41 -1.49
CA LEU A 245 -5.57 2.33 -2.07
C LEU A 245 -4.44 2.62 -1.08
N ALA A 246 -4.78 3.03 0.14
CA ALA A 246 -3.82 3.33 1.19
C ALA A 246 -3.09 2.09 1.71
N ALA A 247 -3.79 0.97 1.89
CA ALA A 247 -3.20 -0.22 2.49
C ALA A 247 -2.23 -0.95 1.55
N ILE A 248 -2.56 -1.07 0.26
CA ILE A 248 -1.84 -1.94 -0.68
C ILE A 248 -1.29 -1.21 -1.89
N MET A 249 -2.10 -0.39 -2.58
CA MET A 249 -1.72 0.14 -3.90
C MET A 249 -0.50 1.05 -3.85
N LEU A 250 -0.32 1.82 -2.78
CA LEU A 250 0.88 2.64 -2.58
C LEU A 250 2.16 1.80 -2.46
N LYS A 251 2.03 0.58 -1.91
CA LYS A 251 3.16 -0.35 -1.71
C LYS A 251 3.66 -0.96 -3.01
N LEU A 252 2.83 -1.01 -4.04
CA LEU A 252 3.25 -1.47 -5.37
C LEU A 252 4.40 -0.62 -5.93
N GLY A 253 4.34 0.70 -5.75
CA GLY A 253 5.42 1.61 -6.16
C GLY A 253 6.69 1.46 -5.33
N ALA A 254 6.55 1.41 -4.02
CA ALA A 254 7.69 1.23 -3.12
C ALA A 254 8.37 -0.14 -3.33
N TYR A 255 7.59 -1.20 -3.52
CA TYR A 255 8.11 -2.52 -3.91
C TYR A 255 8.89 -2.45 -5.22
N GLY A 256 8.44 -1.64 -6.18
CA GLY A 256 9.14 -1.42 -7.45
C GLY A 256 10.55 -0.86 -7.26
N PHE A 257 10.78 0.04 -6.33
CA PHE A 257 12.14 0.53 -6.01
C PHE A 257 13.06 -0.60 -5.55
N LEU A 258 12.57 -1.49 -4.69
CA LEU A 258 13.33 -2.62 -4.17
C LEU A 258 13.61 -3.69 -5.23
N ARG A 259 12.66 -3.91 -6.14
CA ARG A 259 12.75 -4.99 -7.12
C ARG A 259 13.41 -4.59 -8.44
N PHE A 260 13.26 -3.34 -8.84
CA PHE A 260 13.76 -2.82 -10.12
C PHE A 260 14.85 -1.78 -9.96
N SER A 261 14.54 -0.62 -9.40
CA SER A 261 15.45 0.54 -9.39
C SER A 261 16.78 0.23 -8.73
N MET A 262 16.75 -0.26 -7.50
CA MET A 262 17.97 -0.50 -6.72
C MET A 262 18.82 -1.64 -7.29
N PRO A 263 18.27 -2.84 -7.60
CA PRO A 263 19.12 -3.94 -8.07
C PRO A 263 19.50 -3.87 -9.55
N ILE A 264 18.70 -3.23 -10.40
CA ILE A 264 19.00 -3.10 -11.84
C ILE A 264 19.97 -1.96 -12.10
N ALA A 265 19.79 -0.82 -11.45
CA ALA A 265 20.62 0.38 -11.58
C ALA A 265 21.27 0.78 -10.23
N PRO A 266 22.14 -0.05 -9.65
CA PRO A 266 22.68 0.19 -8.32
C PRO A 266 23.57 1.42 -8.24
N ASP A 267 24.39 1.68 -9.25
CA ASP A 267 25.29 2.84 -9.26
C ASP A 267 24.48 4.14 -9.36
N ALA A 268 23.50 4.21 -10.26
CA ALA A 268 22.60 5.35 -10.38
C ALA A 268 21.74 5.54 -9.12
N SER A 269 21.28 4.45 -8.50
CA SER A 269 20.51 4.52 -7.24
C SER A 269 21.31 5.14 -6.11
N ARG A 270 22.62 4.85 -6.01
CA ARG A 270 23.52 5.47 -5.02
C ARG A 270 23.83 6.91 -5.39
N GLU A 271 24.11 7.19 -6.66
CA GLU A 271 24.42 8.54 -7.15
C GLU A 271 23.27 9.52 -6.91
N TRP A 272 22.04 9.10 -7.19
CA TRP A 272 20.84 9.92 -7.04
C TRP A 272 20.11 9.77 -5.70
N ALA A 273 20.70 9.05 -4.75
CA ALA A 273 20.15 8.87 -3.41
C ALA A 273 19.84 10.19 -2.71
N TRP A 274 20.71 11.19 -2.85
CA TRP A 274 20.50 12.52 -2.26
C TRP A 274 19.18 13.18 -2.72
N LEU A 275 18.80 12.98 -3.99
CA LEU A 275 17.55 13.49 -4.53
C LEU A 275 16.36 12.81 -3.85
N ILE A 276 16.39 11.46 -3.76
CA ILE A 276 15.31 10.70 -3.13
C ILE A 276 15.20 11.04 -1.64
N ILE A 277 16.32 11.16 -0.95
CA ILE A 277 16.36 11.56 0.47
C ILE A 277 15.76 12.96 0.63
N GLY A 278 16.12 13.92 -0.22
CA GLY A 278 15.56 15.28 -0.18
C GLY A 278 14.05 15.31 -0.41
N LEU A 279 13.56 14.59 -1.43
CA LEU A 279 12.13 14.47 -1.71
C LEU A 279 11.38 13.77 -0.57
N SER A 280 11.99 12.75 0.03
CA SER A 280 11.42 12.01 1.16
C SER A 280 11.29 12.88 2.41
N LEU A 281 12.32 13.66 2.75
CA LEU A 281 12.29 14.61 3.86
C LEU A 281 11.28 15.75 3.61
N THR A 282 11.15 16.20 2.36
CA THR A 282 10.11 17.16 1.98
C THR A 282 8.71 16.58 2.20
N ALA A 283 8.49 15.32 1.84
CA ALA A 283 7.23 14.63 2.11
C ALA A 283 6.96 14.54 3.63
N VAL A 284 7.95 14.14 4.41
CA VAL A 284 7.83 14.01 5.86
C VAL A 284 7.50 15.35 6.54
N ILE A 285 8.21 16.40 6.21
CA ILE A 285 8.11 17.70 6.90
C ILE A 285 7.01 18.57 6.27
N TYR A 286 7.18 18.90 4.98
CA TYR A 286 6.27 19.83 4.32
C TYR A 286 4.86 19.26 4.16
N VAL A 287 4.73 18.03 3.69
CA VAL A 287 3.41 17.41 3.55
C VAL A 287 2.78 17.09 4.91
N GLY A 288 3.59 16.81 5.94
CA GLY A 288 3.13 16.74 7.32
C GLY A 288 2.49 18.06 7.80
N LEU A 289 3.09 19.20 7.48
CA LEU A 289 2.51 20.53 7.76
C LEU A 289 1.24 20.78 6.93
N VAL A 290 1.19 20.34 5.68
CA VAL A 290 -0.02 20.42 4.85
C VAL A 290 -1.15 19.60 5.46
N ALA A 291 -0.87 18.40 5.99
CA ALA A 291 -1.85 17.58 6.69
C ALA A 291 -2.45 18.31 7.91
N LEU A 292 -1.63 19.04 8.66
CA LEU A 292 -2.04 19.75 9.89
C LEU A 292 -3.15 20.79 9.64
N VAL A 293 -3.15 21.44 8.48
CA VAL A 293 -4.10 22.52 8.15
C VAL A 293 -5.36 22.04 7.43
N GLN A 294 -5.50 20.75 7.17
CA GLN A 294 -6.66 20.21 6.48
C GLN A 294 -7.92 20.26 7.34
N GLN A 295 -9.05 20.58 6.70
CA GLN A 295 -10.38 20.58 7.34
C GLN A 295 -11.20 19.32 6.98
N ASP A 296 -10.85 18.63 5.90
CA ASP A 296 -11.42 17.35 5.47
C ASP A 296 -10.62 16.21 6.07
N MET A 297 -11.27 15.31 6.81
CA MET A 297 -10.61 14.16 7.46
C MET A 297 -9.94 13.22 6.46
N LYS A 298 -10.57 12.96 5.31
CA LYS A 298 -9.97 12.10 4.27
C LYS A 298 -8.72 12.74 3.66
N LYS A 299 -8.73 14.06 3.42
CA LYS A 299 -7.54 14.79 2.95
C LYS A 299 -6.42 14.73 3.96
N LEU A 300 -6.73 14.92 5.24
CA LEU A 300 -5.75 14.87 6.31
C LEU A 300 -5.05 13.51 6.35
N VAL A 301 -5.81 12.42 6.35
CA VAL A 301 -5.24 11.07 6.36
C VAL A 301 -4.51 10.74 5.05
N ALA A 302 -4.97 11.25 3.91
CA ALA A 302 -4.27 11.08 2.63
C ALA A 302 -2.89 11.77 2.64
N TYR A 303 -2.79 13.02 3.11
CA TYR A 303 -1.51 13.70 3.26
C TYR A 303 -0.61 13.04 4.32
N SER A 304 -1.20 12.54 5.41
CA SER A 304 -0.50 11.69 6.38
C SER A 304 0.13 10.47 5.71
N SER A 305 -0.58 9.83 4.79
CA SER A 305 -0.05 8.69 4.02
C SER A 305 1.15 9.09 3.15
N VAL A 306 1.12 10.25 2.52
CA VAL A 306 2.28 10.78 1.76
C VAL A 306 3.50 10.95 2.68
N ALA A 307 3.32 11.50 3.87
CA ALA A 307 4.38 11.67 4.86
C ALA A 307 4.95 10.33 5.34
N HIS A 308 4.09 9.36 5.66
CA HIS A 308 4.51 8.02 6.08
C HIS A 308 5.24 7.25 4.96
N MET A 309 4.81 7.39 3.71
CA MET A 309 5.52 6.80 2.58
C MET A 309 6.86 7.52 2.29
N GLY A 310 7.01 8.77 2.70
CA GLY A 310 8.31 9.47 2.73
C GLY A 310 9.34 8.75 3.62
N PHE A 311 8.92 8.19 4.75
CA PHE A 311 9.79 7.31 5.55
C PHE A 311 10.23 6.07 4.81
N VAL A 312 9.32 5.46 4.05
CA VAL A 312 9.63 4.25 3.29
C VAL A 312 10.73 4.53 2.27
N THR A 313 10.57 5.56 1.46
CA THR A 313 11.57 5.92 0.43
C THR A 313 12.87 6.43 1.04
N LEU A 314 12.83 7.17 2.15
CA LEU A 314 14.02 7.52 2.93
C LEU A 314 14.76 6.28 3.39
N GLY A 315 14.06 5.33 4.01
CA GLY A 315 14.62 4.09 4.51
C GLY A 315 15.35 3.28 3.43
N PHE A 316 14.79 3.23 2.23
CA PHE A 316 15.39 2.48 1.12
C PHE A 316 16.69 3.11 0.61
N PHE A 317 16.74 4.43 0.49
CA PHE A 317 17.86 5.15 -0.15
C PHE A 317 18.94 5.63 0.81
N ILE A 318 18.90 5.26 2.08
CA ILE A 318 20.05 5.35 3.00
C ILE A 318 20.92 4.10 2.99
N PHE A 319 20.54 3.06 2.24
CA PHE A 319 21.32 1.83 1.95
C PHE A 319 21.91 1.15 3.18
N ASN A 320 21.20 1.09 4.28
CA ASN A 320 21.57 0.27 5.42
C ASN A 320 20.44 -0.65 5.86
N ASP A 321 20.78 -1.66 6.63
CA ASP A 321 19.84 -2.71 7.04
C ASP A 321 18.63 -2.16 7.80
N LEU A 322 18.84 -1.28 8.78
CA LEU A 322 17.78 -0.65 9.55
C LEU A 322 16.85 0.21 8.67
N GLY A 323 17.41 0.93 7.70
CA GLY A 323 16.64 1.77 6.80
C GLY A 323 15.76 0.95 5.87
N VAL A 324 16.33 -0.04 5.19
CA VAL A 324 15.58 -0.86 4.21
C VAL A 324 14.57 -1.75 4.93
N SER A 325 14.98 -2.46 5.97
CA SER A 325 14.05 -3.29 6.76
C SER A 325 12.97 -2.45 7.43
N GLY A 326 13.35 -1.29 7.99
CA GLY A 326 12.40 -0.34 8.59
C GLY A 326 11.40 0.22 7.58
N GLY A 327 11.84 0.51 6.35
CA GLY A 327 10.96 0.92 5.27
C GLY A 327 9.94 -0.14 4.89
N ILE A 328 10.35 -1.41 4.79
CA ILE A 328 9.44 -2.54 4.52
C ILE A 328 8.45 -2.73 5.68
N VAL A 329 8.94 -2.70 6.93
CA VAL A 329 8.09 -2.76 8.13
C VAL A 329 7.07 -1.61 8.13
N GLN A 330 7.51 -0.40 7.78
CA GLN A 330 6.62 0.76 7.67
C GLN A 330 5.54 0.60 6.59
N MET A 331 5.86 -0.02 5.47
CA MET A 331 4.86 -0.32 4.44
C MET A 331 3.75 -1.22 4.99
N ILE A 332 4.11 -2.27 5.72
CA ILE A 332 3.15 -3.21 6.31
C ILE A 332 2.34 -2.52 7.40
N ALA A 333 3.00 -1.82 8.31
CA ALA A 333 2.38 -1.07 9.40
C ALA A 333 1.40 0.00 8.89
N HIS A 334 1.82 0.79 7.91
CA HIS A 334 0.99 1.79 7.26
C HIS A 334 -0.24 1.14 6.58
N GLY A 335 -0.09 -0.06 6.02
CA GLY A 335 -1.19 -0.81 5.45
C GLY A 335 -2.31 -1.06 6.47
N PHE A 336 -1.97 -1.52 7.66
CA PHE A 336 -2.93 -1.74 8.73
C PHE A 336 -3.49 -0.42 9.29
N VAL A 337 -2.62 0.52 9.64
CA VAL A 337 -3.01 1.75 10.35
C VAL A 337 -3.79 2.70 9.45
N SER A 338 -3.29 2.98 8.25
CA SER A 338 -3.95 3.90 7.32
C SER A 338 -5.26 3.32 6.79
N GLY A 339 -5.29 2.01 6.49
CA GLY A 339 -6.52 1.31 6.16
C GLY A 339 -7.57 1.47 7.26
N ALA A 340 -7.19 1.26 8.52
CA ALA A 340 -8.06 1.45 9.68
C ALA A 340 -8.55 2.89 9.84
N MET A 341 -7.67 3.88 9.63
CA MET A 341 -8.03 5.30 9.69
C MET A 341 -9.11 5.66 8.65
N PHE A 342 -8.97 5.21 7.41
CA PHE A 342 -9.97 5.43 6.38
C PHE A 342 -11.29 4.70 6.69
N LEU A 343 -11.23 3.52 7.27
CA LEU A 343 -12.43 2.80 7.71
C LEU A 343 -13.14 3.51 8.87
N CYS A 344 -12.41 4.08 9.82
CA CYS A 344 -12.99 4.92 10.87
C CYS A 344 -13.71 6.14 10.29
N ILE A 345 -13.09 6.83 9.32
CA ILE A 345 -13.76 7.94 8.63
C ILE A 345 -15.01 7.45 7.89
N GLY A 346 -14.95 6.26 7.28
CA GLY A 346 -16.10 5.64 6.63
C GLY A 346 -17.27 5.38 7.56
N VAL A 347 -17.01 4.88 8.77
CA VAL A 347 -18.04 4.67 9.81
C VAL A 347 -18.78 5.96 10.16
N LEU A 348 -18.06 7.07 10.29
CA LEU A 348 -18.66 8.39 10.50
C LEU A 348 -19.42 8.89 9.28
N TYR A 349 -18.79 8.77 8.11
CA TYR A 349 -19.37 9.23 6.86
C TYR A 349 -20.69 8.53 6.50
N ASP A 350 -20.78 7.23 6.73
CA ASP A 350 -22.00 6.46 6.49
C ASP A 350 -23.18 6.93 7.33
N ARG A 351 -22.91 7.60 8.46
CA ARG A 351 -23.94 8.11 9.38
C ARG A 351 -24.28 9.59 9.19
N VAL A 352 -23.28 10.44 8.97
CA VAL A 352 -23.43 11.91 8.90
C VAL A 352 -23.35 12.46 7.48
N HIS A 353 -22.79 11.67 6.54
CA HIS A 353 -22.56 12.06 5.13
C HIS A 353 -21.71 13.33 4.98
N SER A 354 -20.82 13.60 5.96
CA SER A 354 -19.84 14.69 5.93
C SER A 354 -18.45 14.18 6.27
N ARG A 355 -17.44 14.76 5.63
CA ARG A 355 -16.02 14.52 5.91
C ARG A 355 -15.37 15.70 6.65
N GLU A 356 -16.10 16.81 6.76
CA GLU A 356 -15.58 18.03 7.38
C GLU A 356 -15.47 17.84 8.90
N ILE A 357 -14.31 18.18 9.45
CA ILE A 357 -14.03 18.11 10.88
C ILE A 357 -15.03 18.96 11.66
N SER A 358 -15.41 20.12 11.09
CA SER A 358 -16.40 21.04 11.71
C SER A 358 -17.81 20.46 11.85
N SER A 359 -18.14 19.41 11.09
CA SER A 359 -19.44 18.71 11.18
C SER A 359 -19.54 17.80 12.42
N TYR A 360 -18.48 17.67 13.19
CA TYR A 360 -18.38 16.78 14.33
C TYR A 360 -18.02 17.53 15.60
N GLY A 361 -17.94 16.81 16.68
CA GLY A 361 -17.59 17.26 18.02
C GLY A 361 -18.29 16.41 19.06
N GLY A 362 -17.53 15.87 20.01
CA GLY A 362 -18.08 15.07 21.10
C GLY A 362 -18.58 13.67 20.71
N VAL A 363 -18.09 13.08 19.61
CA VAL A 363 -18.48 11.74 19.15
C VAL A 363 -18.29 10.67 20.24
N VAL A 364 -17.32 10.84 21.15
CA VAL A 364 -17.12 9.92 22.28
C VAL A 364 -18.35 9.78 23.19
N ASN A 365 -19.19 10.81 23.27
CA ASN A 365 -20.38 10.79 24.10
C ASN A 365 -21.51 9.92 23.54
N THR A 366 -21.55 9.74 22.22
CA THR A 366 -22.58 8.96 21.52
C THR A 366 -22.07 7.61 21.01
N MET A 367 -20.78 7.52 20.68
CA MET A 367 -20.15 6.32 20.12
C MET A 367 -18.85 5.95 20.88
N PRO A 368 -18.93 5.59 22.19
CA PRO A 368 -17.74 5.37 23.01
C PRO A 368 -16.88 4.18 22.56
N LYS A 369 -17.47 3.07 22.10
CA LYS A 369 -16.73 1.92 21.57
C LYS A 369 -15.97 2.29 20.32
N PHE A 370 -16.63 2.99 19.41
CA PHE A 370 -15.99 3.48 18.18
C PHE A 370 -14.87 4.47 18.49
N ALA A 371 -15.09 5.42 19.41
CA ALA A 371 -14.09 6.40 19.80
C ALA A 371 -12.82 5.74 20.39
N ALA A 372 -12.98 4.63 21.12
CA ALA A 372 -11.84 3.86 21.63
C ALA A 372 -10.97 3.28 20.48
N PHE A 373 -11.60 2.69 19.46
CA PHE A 373 -10.88 2.23 18.27
C PHE A 373 -10.23 3.38 17.50
N ALA A 374 -10.96 4.47 17.30
CA ALA A 374 -10.45 5.64 16.60
C ALA A 374 -9.26 6.28 17.34
N LEU A 375 -9.28 6.33 18.67
CA LEU A 375 -8.15 6.76 19.48
C LEU A 375 -6.96 5.83 19.30
N PHE A 376 -7.18 4.52 19.37
CA PHE A 376 -6.13 3.52 19.20
C PHE A 376 -5.42 3.68 17.84
N PHE A 377 -6.18 3.77 16.75
CA PHE A 377 -5.60 3.95 15.42
C PHE A 377 -4.96 5.33 15.23
N SER A 378 -5.50 6.37 15.84
CA SER A 378 -4.89 7.71 15.86
C SER A 378 -3.54 7.70 16.59
N MET A 379 -3.45 7.02 17.71
CA MET A 379 -2.19 6.85 18.44
C MET A 379 -1.19 6.00 17.65
N ALA A 380 -1.66 4.95 16.98
CA ALA A 380 -0.82 4.13 16.10
C ALA A 380 -0.30 4.93 14.89
N ASN A 381 -1.13 5.80 14.30
CA ASN A 381 -0.73 6.70 13.22
C ASN A 381 0.27 7.77 13.68
N ALA A 382 0.20 8.17 14.93
CA ALA A 382 1.16 9.10 15.56
C ALA A 382 2.48 8.42 15.97
N GLY A 383 2.59 7.09 15.86
CA GLY A 383 3.80 6.35 16.20
C GLY A 383 3.92 5.99 17.68
N LEU A 384 2.81 5.64 18.34
CA LEU A 384 2.83 5.19 19.74
C LEU A 384 3.62 3.88 19.88
N PRO A 385 4.62 3.80 20.79
CA PRO A 385 5.30 2.54 21.11
C PRO A 385 4.32 1.44 21.49
N GLY A 386 4.55 0.22 21.02
CA GLY A 386 3.64 -0.91 21.13
C GLY A 386 2.63 -1.04 19.99
N THR A 387 2.64 -0.12 19.03
CA THR A 387 1.88 -0.22 17.79
C THR A 387 2.78 -0.41 16.57
N ALA A 388 2.23 -0.94 15.50
CA ALA A 388 2.98 -1.28 14.29
C ALA A 388 3.73 -0.09 13.68
N GLY A 389 3.12 1.09 13.65
CA GLY A 389 3.71 2.29 13.03
C GLY A 389 5.00 2.74 13.71
N PHE A 390 5.09 2.61 15.02
CA PHE A 390 6.32 2.95 15.76
C PHE A 390 7.52 2.11 15.32
N VAL A 391 7.33 0.82 15.09
CA VAL A 391 8.44 -0.11 14.76
C VAL A 391 9.15 0.32 13.48
N GLY A 392 8.40 0.54 12.41
CA GLY A 392 8.96 0.95 11.12
C GLY A 392 9.62 2.33 11.17
N GLU A 393 8.93 3.31 11.73
CA GLU A 393 9.44 4.68 11.86
C GLU A 393 10.71 4.73 12.71
N TRP A 394 10.73 4.04 13.83
CA TRP A 394 11.90 3.98 14.71
C TRP A 394 13.11 3.35 14.03
N MET A 395 12.91 2.24 13.31
CA MET A 395 13.98 1.59 12.55
C MET A 395 14.56 2.53 11.48
N VAL A 396 13.72 3.23 10.72
CA VAL A 396 14.17 4.18 9.69
C VAL A 396 14.90 5.36 10.31
N ILE A 397 14.40 5.93 11.41
CA ILE A 397 15.08 7.03 12.12
C ILE A 397 16.47 6.59 12.59
N LEU A 398 16.57 5.42 13.21
CA LEU A 398 17.89 4.89 13.64
C LEU A 398 18.82 4.65 12.46
N GLY A 399 18.32 4.10 11.36
CA GLY A 399 19.08 3.93 10.13
C GLY A 399 19.55 5.26 9.55
N ALA A 400 18.68 6.26 9.56
CA ALA A 400 18.99 7.62 9.10
C ALA A 400 20.04 8.32 9.98
N VAL A 401 19.96 8.18 11.31
CA VAL A 401 20.96 8.71 12.24
C VAL A 401 22.33 8.07 11.99
N LYS A 402 22.37 6.75 11.75
CA LYS A 402 23.63 6.06 11.40
C LYS A 402 24.22 6.53 10.07
N PHE A 403 23.36 6.88 9.13
CA PHE A 403 23.78 7.42 7.82
C PHE A 403 24.27 8.87 7.93
N ASN A 404 23.46 9.73 8.53
CA ASN A 404 23.77 11.14 8.80
C ASN A 404 22.87 11.66 9.93
N PHE A 405 23.48 12.21 10.98
CA PHE A 405 22.74 12.73 12.14
C PHE A 405 21.63 13.73 11.78
N TRP A 406 21.90 14.67 10.87
CA TRP A 406 20.95 15.72 10.50
C TRP A 406 19.76 15.18 9.69
N ILE A 407 20.00 14.18 8.86
CA ILE A 407 18.92 13.47 8.14
C ILE A 407 18.05 12.71 9.14
N GLY A 408 18.69 12.04 10.12
CA GLY A 408 17.97 11.38 11.20
C GLY A 408 17.15 12.34 12.06
N ALA A 409 17.74 13.49 12.45
CA ALA A 409 17.05 14.53 13.20
C ALA A 409 15.87 15.11 12.42
N ALA A 410 16.06 15.40 11.13
CA ALA A 410 14.96 15.87 10.26
C ALA A 410 13.85 14.83 10.12
N SER A 411 14.18 13.55 9.94
CA SER A 411 13.18 12.48 9.85
C SER A 411 12.40 12.30 11.16
N ALA A 412 13.05 12.46 12.32
CA ALA A 412 12.41 12.34 13.64
C ALA A 412 11.32 13.41 13.88
N THR A 413 11.36 14.55 13.19
CA THR A 413 10.31 15.58 13.28
C THR A 413 8.94 15.06 12.83
N ALA A 414 8.89 13.99 12.03
CA ALA A 414 7.65 13.36 11.62
C ALA A 414 6.82 12.84 12.80
N LEU A 415 7.46 12.35 13.86
CA LEU A 415 6.75 11.91 15.06
C LEU A 415 5.99 13.08 15.70
N ILE A 416 6.59 14.28 15.69
CA ILE A 416 5.97 15.51 16.19
C ILE A 416 4.80 15.90 15.30
N PHE A 417 5.00 15.99 13.98
CA PHE A 417 3.94 16.37 13.04
C PHE A 417 2.83 15.33 12.98
N GLY A 418 3.18 14.04 12.98
CA GLY A 418 2.23 12.94 13.00
C GLY A 418 1.31 12.97 14.22
N ALA A 419 1.88 13.21 15.41
CA ALA A 419 1.12 13.42 16.61
C ALA A 419 0.25 14.69 16.52
N ALA A 420 0.83 15.79 16.03
CA ALA A 420 0.13 17.08 15.95
C ALA A 420 -1.12 16.99 15.08
N TYR A 421 -1.02 16.57 13.80
CA TYR A 421 -2.19 16.56 12.90
C TYR A 421 -3.19 15.46 13.27
N THR A 422 -2.73 14.30 13.72
CA THR A 422 -3.63 13.18 14.04
C THR A 422 -4.41 13.44 15.33
N LEU A 423 -3.72 13.84 16.41
CA LEU A 423 -4.38 14.08 17.69
C LEU A 423 -5.20 15.36 17.69
N TRP A 424 -4.80 16.36 16.89
CA TRP A 424 -5.60 17.56 16.69
C TRP A 424 -6.92 17.26 15.98
N MET A 425 -6.89 16.40 14.95
CA MET A 425 -8.11 15.88 14.31
C MET A 425 -8.95 15.10 15.32
N PHE A 426 -8.34 14.17 16.07
CA PHE A 426 -9.04 13.37 17.06
C PHE A 426 -9.74 14.25 18.10
N LYS A 427 -9.04 15.26 18.63
CA LYS A 427 -9.61 16.20 19.60
C LYS A 427 -10.86 16.89 19.06
N ARG A 428 -10.78 17.41 17.82
CA ARG A 428 -11.88 18.18 17.22
C ARG A 428 -13.10 17.33 16.86
N VAL A 429 -12.88 16.09 16.46
CA VAL A 429 -13.96 15.18 16.03
C VAL A 429 -14.59 14.44 17.21
N TYR A 430 -13.77 13.88 18.08
CA TYR A 430 -14.24 12.92 19.09
C TYR A 430 -14.46 13.50 20.47
N LEU A 431 -13.69 14.51 20.86
CA LEU A 431 -13.75 15.08 22.21
C LEU A 431 -14.62 16.34 22.28
N GLY A 432 -14.94 16.75 23.53
CA GLY A 432 -15.74 17.94 23.80
C GLY A 432 -17.24 17.67 23.90
N PRO A 433 -18.06 18.72 24.01
CA PRO A 433 -19.51 18.60 24.08
C PRO A 433 -20.10 18.29 22.69
N VAL A 434 -21.25 17.64 22.70
CA VAL A 434 -22.04 17.43 21.48
C VAL A 434 -22.78 18.73 21.14
N THR A 435 -22.40 19.37 20.04
CA THR A 435 -22.98 20.66 19.61
C THR A 435 -23.85 20.55 18.36
N ASN A 436 -23.84 19.38 17.70
CA ASN A 436 -24.54 19.13 16.44
C ASN A 436 -25.59 18.03 16.64
N ASP A 437 -26.79 18.25 16.14
CA ASP A 437 -27.88 17.28 16.24
C ASP A 437 -27.60 15.97 15.48
N ASP A 438 -26.85 16.02 14.37
CA ASP A 438 -26.43 14.82 13.64
C ASP A 438 -25.51 13.95 14.51
N VAL A 439 -24.59 14.55 15.27
CA VAL A 439 -23.71 13.83 16.19
C VAL A 439 -24.49 13.29 17.39
N LYS A 440 -25.51 14.04 17.86
CA LYS A 440 -26.38 13.60 18.96
C LYS A 440 -27.19 12.36 18.60
N ALA A 441 -27.56 12.20 17.32
CA ALA A 441 -28.32 11.08 16.81
C ALA A 441 -27.47 9.83 16.49
N LEU A 442 -26.14 9.91 16.60
CA LEU A 442 -25.24 8.79 16.26
C LEU A 442 -25.48 7.58 17.16
N VAL A 443 -25.51 6.41 16.51
CA VAL A 443 -25.55 5.10 17.16
C VAL A 443 -24.19 4.45 17.04
N ASP A 444 -23.70 3.85 18.14
CA ASP A 444 -22.39 3.21 18.19
C ASP A 444 -22.27 2.04 17.20
N ILE A 445 -21.06 1.56 16.98
CA ILE A 445 -20.74 0.50 16.02
C ILE A 445 -21.48 -0.80 16.32
N ASN A 446 -21.92 -1.45 15.24
CA ASN A 446 -22.51 -2.77 15.28
C ASN A 446 -21.45 -3.89 15.32
N SER A 447 -21.87 -5.14 15.45
CA SER A 447 -20.97 -6.29 15.57
C SER A 447 -20.06 -6.47 14.36
N ARG A 448 -20.53 -6.15 13.16
CA ARG A 448 -19.75 -6.22 11.91
C ARG A 448 -18.64 -5.17 11.89
N GLU A 449 -18.97 -3.93 12.21
CA GLU A 449 -18.01 -2.83 12.30
C GLU A 449 -17.00 -3.08 13.42
N PHE A 450 -17.47 -3.60 14.57
CA PHE A 450 -16.59 -4.01 15.66
C PHE A 450 -15.59 -5.09 15.21
N LEU A 451 -16.05 -6.13 14.54
CA LEU A 451 -15.18 -7.21 14.02
C LEU A 451 -14.11 -6.66 13.07
N MET A 452 -14.51 -5.81 12.13
CA MET A 452 -13.62 -5.18 11.16
C MET A 452 -12.49 -4.39 11.84
N LEU A 453 -12.85 -3.52 12.79
CA LEU A 453 -11.89 -2.71 13.52
C LEU A 453 -11.03 -3.53 14.49
N ALA A 454 -11.60 -4.55 15.12
CA ALA A 454 -10.89 -5.45 16.01
C ALA A 454 -9.81 -6.27 15.28
N LEU A 455 -10.10 -6.78 14.09
CA LEU A 455 -9.12 -7.51 13.27
C LEU A 455 -7.90 -6.64 12.96
N LEU A 456 -8.13 -5.38 12.58
CA LEU A 456 -7.04 -4.43 12.33
C LEU A 456 -6.29 -4.03 13.59
N ALA A 457 -7.01 -3.83 14.71
CA ALA A 457 -6.39 -3.51 16.00
C ALA A 457 -5.48 -4.64 16.50
N ILE A 458 -5.90 -5.89 16.36
CA ILE A 458 -5.09 -7.06 16.69
C ILE A 458 -3.83 -7.11 15.81
N ALA A 459 -3.96 -6.88 14.51
CA ALA A 459 -2.83 -6.86 13.59
C ALA A 459 -1.81 -5.77 13.96
N VAL A 460 -2.29 -4.56 14.27
CA VAL A 460 -1.45 -3.42 14.70
C VAL A 460 -0.73 -3.69 16.01
N LEU A 461 -1.43 -4.26 17.00
CA LEU A 461 -0.82 -4.63 18.29
C LEU A 461 0.18 -5.79 18.13
N TYR A 462 -0.18 -6.83 17.39
CA TYR A 462 0.70 -7.98 17.18
C TYR A 462 2.03 -7.54 16.57
N MET A 463 1.99 -6.77 15.49
CA MET A 463 3.20 -6.28 14.84
C MET A 463 3.97 -5.26 15.71
N GLY A 464 3.27 -4.46 16.50
CA GLY A 464 3.89 -3.47 17.38
C GLY A 464 4.59 -4.07 18.60
N ILE A 465 4.03 -5.12 19.18
CA ILE A 465 4.57 -5.78 20.38
C ILE A 465 5.58 -6.88 19.99
N TYR A 466 5.31 -7.61 18.92
CA TYR A 466 6.11 -8.74 18.47
C TYR A 466 6.45 -8.64 16.96
N PRO A 467 7.34 -7.70 16.58
CA PRO A 467 7.69 -7.49 15.17
C PRO A 467 8.57 -8.61 14.57
N LYS A 468 9.14 -9.48 15.40
CA LYS A 468 10.10 -10.52 14.99
C LYS A 468 9.63 -11.38 13.81
N PRO A 469 8.38 -11.88 13.73
CA PRO A 469 7.93 -12.67 12.57
C PRO A 469 7.99 -11.91 11.25
N PHE A 470 7.85 -10.58 11.30
CA PHE A 470 7.93 -9.72 10.12
C PHE A 470 9.39 -9.50 9.70
N THR A 471 10.25 -9.17 10.65
CA THR A 471 11.67 -8.88 10.38
C THR A 471 12.46 -10.13 10.01
N ASP A 472 12.21 -11.27 10.66
CA ASP A 472 12.93 -12.52 10.37
C ASP A 472 12.74 -12.97 8.92
N VAL A 473 11.53 -12.80 8.37
CA VAL A 473 11.22 -13.15 6.98
C VAL A 473 12.04 -12.33 5.99
N MET A 474 12.22 -11.02 6.26
CA MET A 474 12.88 -10.11 5.30
C MET A 474 14.40 -10.05 5.44
N ASN A 475 14.96 -10.42 6.59
CA ASN A 475 16.38 -10.19 6.92
C ASN A 475 17.34 -10.71 5.85
N THR A 476 17.20 -11.95 5.41
CA THR A 476 18.10 -12.56 4.44
C THR A 476 18.00 -11.90 3.07
N SER A 477 16.76 -11.60 2.63
CA SER A 477 16.52 -10.94 1.34
C SER A 477 17.00 -9.49 1.33
N VAL A 478 16.84 -8.75 2.43
CA VAL A 478 17.36 -7.38 2.58
C VAL A 478 18.88 -7.38 2.59
N ALA A 479 19.52 -8.30 3.31
CA ALA A 479 20.97 -8.41 3.33
C ALA A 479 21.54 -8.71 1.94
N ASP A 480 20.90 -9.58 1.17
CA ASP A 480 21.29 -9.90 -0.19
C ASP A 480 21.11 -8.70 -1.13
N LEU A 481 19.98 -8.00 -1.04
CA LEU A 481 19.74 -6.77 -1.80
C LEU A 481 20.82 -5.71 -1.52
N LEU A 482 21.17 -5.47 -0.26
CA LEU A 482 22.17 -4.48 0.13
C LEU A 482 23.57 -4.88 -0.36
N LYS A 483 23.93 -6.15 -0.29
CA LYS A 483 25.15 -6.67 -0.92
C LYS A 483 25.19 -6.39 -2.42
N HIS A 484 24.08 -6.70 -3.10
CA HIS A 484 23.99 -6.49 -4.54
C HIS A 484 24.11 -5.02 -4.92
N VAL A 485 23.42 -4.14 -4.20
CA VAL A 485 23.44 -2.68 -4.46
C VAL A 485 24.79 -2.05 -4.12
N ALA A 486 25.58 -2.65 -3.23
CA ALA A 486 26.93 -2.18 -2.92
C ALA A 486 27.93 -2.42 -4.07
N LEU A 487 27.68 -3.39 -4.94
CA LEU A 487 28.53 -3.73 -6.06
C LEU A 487 28.28 -2.79 -7.25
N SER A 488 29.35 -2.37 -7.92
CA SER A 488 29.26 -1.59 -9.17
C SER A 488 29.02 -2.50 -10.37
N LYS A 489 28.21 -2.04 -11.31
CA LYS A 489 28.00 -2.67 -12.61
C LYS A 489 28.75 -1.98 -13.75
N LEU A 490 29.62 -1.01 -13.41
CA LEU A 490 30.32 -0.18 -14.40
C LEU A 490 31.54 -0.87 -15.06
N ASN A 491 31.85 -2.09 -14.68
CA ASN A 491 33.02 -2.86 -15.19
C ASN A 491 32.64 -3.74 -16.36
#